data_ee9b66106dbe88d7736c51966b4d6c49
#
_entry.id   ee9b66106dbe88d7736c51966b4d6c49
#
_cell.length_a   1.000
_cell.length_b   1.000
_cell.length_c   1.000
_cell.angle_alpha   90.00
_cell.angle_beta   90.00
_cell.angle_gamma   90.00
#
_symmetry.space_group_name_H-M   'P 1'
#
loop_
_entity.id
_entity.type
_entity.pdbx_description
1 polymer ?
#
loop_
_entity_poly.entity_id
_entity_poly.type
_entity_poly.pdbx_seq_one_letter_code
_entity_poly.pdbx_strand_id
1 'polypeptide(L)'
;FIYLFLIYVTTIYYMYTGERDLTDKVTLNYLLIYALAVPYYLFFNVEVTSTYIPGMDSLLYQDSWYAVFYATHDPLDNSVPSLHIAIPFGILALNWLHMREKGIELKDWKHRRYHQFIFWNTVLFAFTILYLGIHWIVDIPLGILIGGVGALFIHHIQPRLRNGFGATFKGFTRLKASRHAVVEGIVVLLMTAVLMASMTYQAETLDDRVS
;
A
#
# COMPACT_ATOMS: atom_id res chain seq x y z
N PHE A 1 1.45 12.01 -0.96
CA PHE A 1 -0.03 12.09 -0.87
C PHE A 1 -0.76 11.20 -1.88
N ILE A 2 -0.35 11.19 -3.17
CA ILE A 2 -1.06 10.42 -4.22
C ILE A 2 -1.14 8.93 -3.87
N TYR A 3 -0.09 8.34 -3.28
CA TYR A 3 -0.09 6.92 -2.94
C TYR A 3 -1.15 6.55 -1.88
N LEU A 4 -1.36 7.41 -0.88
CA LEU A 4 -2.43 7.23 0.11
C LEU A 4 -3.82 7.27 -0.55
N PHE A 5 -4.02 8.18 -1.49
CA PHE A 5 -5.27 8.23 -2.26
C PHE A 5 -5.48 6.99 -3.12
N LEU A 6 -4.42 6.37 -3.66
CA LEU A 6 -4.55 5.16 -4.46
C LEU A 6 -5.24 4.01 -3.71
N ILE A 7 -5.03 3.90 -2.39
CA ILE A 7 -5.70 2.88 -1.56
C ILE A 7 -7.22 3.06 -1.65
N TYR A 8 -7.70 4.27 -1.36
CA TYR A 8 -9.14 4.56 -1.33
C TYR A 8 -9.74 4.58 -2.74
N VAL A 9 -9.08 5.29 -3.66
CA VAL A 9 -9.57 5.45 -5.03
C VAL A 9 -9.69 4.11 -5.74
N THR A 10 -8.72 3.20 -5.57
CA THR A 10 -8.76 1.88 -6.21
C THR A 10 -9.91 1.03 -5.68
N THR A 11 -10.08 0.98 -4.36
CA THR A 11 -11.16 0.23 -3.73
C THR A 11 -12.52 0.76 -4.17
N ILE A 12 -12.73 2.08 -4.10
CA ILE A 12 -13.96 2.75 -4.52
C ILE A 12 -14.22 2.53 -6.02
N TYR A 13 -13.18 2.68 -6.86
CA TYR A 13 -13.30 2.51 -8.31
C TYR A 13 -13.75 1.11 -8.70
N TYR A 14 -13.11 0.05 -8.17
CA TYR A 14 -13.50 -1.33 -8.48
C TYR A 14 -14.88 -1.67 -7.94
N MET A 15 -15.23 -1.14 -6.81
CA MET A 15 -16.55 -1.34 -6.23
C MET A 15 -17.65 -0.63 -7.05
N TYR A 16 -17.44 0.62 -7.42
CA TYR A 16 -18.37 1.37 -8.27
C TYR A 16 -18.57 0.71 -9.63
N THR A 17 -17.51 0.13 -10.19
CA THR A 17 -17.54 -0.55 -11.49
C THR A 17 -18.03 -2.01 -11.41
N GLY A 18 -18.35 -2.49 -10.21
CA GLY A 18 -18.94 -3.81 -9.99
C GLY A 18 -17.94 -4.98 -9.94
N GLU A 19 -16.63 -4.70 -9.84
CA GLU A 19 -15.58 -5.72 -9.74
C GLU A 19 -15.36 -6.19 -8.29
N ARG A 20 -16.38 -6.77 -7.68
CA ARG A 20 -16.37 -7.18 -6.26
C ARG A 20 -15.21 -8.11 -5.91
N ASP A 21 -14.95 -9.11 -6.76
CA ASP A 21 -13.87 -10.06 -6.51
C ASP A 21 -12.50 -9.36 -6.48
N LEU A 22 -12.29 -8.42 -7.40
CA LEU A 22 -11.05 -7.65 -7.45
C LEU A 22 -10.96 -6.65 -6.29
N THR A 23 -12.09 -6.05 -5.87
CA THR A 23 -12.17 -5.21 -4.67
C THR A 23 -11.76 -5.99 -3.43
N ASP A 24 -12.34 -7.16 -3.19
CA ASP A 24 -12.01 -8.03 -2.07
C ASP A 24 -10.51 -8.39 -2.05
N LYS A 25 -9.96 -8.78 -3.21
CA LYS A 25 -8.55 -9.13 -3.34
C LYS A 25 -7.61 -7.95 -3.06
N VAL A 26 -7.95 -6.77 -3.57
CA VAL A 26 -7.17 -5.54 -3.35
C VAL A 26 -7.18 -5.15 -1.87
N THR A 27 -8.35 -5.15 -1.23
CA THR A 27 -8.49 -4.83 0.19
C THR A 27 -7.71 -5.82 1.07
N LEU A 28 -7.82 -7.13 0.81
CA LEU A 28 -7.06 -8.15 1.54
C LEU A 28 -5.55 -8.01 1.33
N ASN A 29 -5.11 -7.63 0.13
CA ASN A 29 -3.70 -7.40 -0.14
C ASN A 29 -3.16 -6.18 0.61
N TYR A 30 -3.96 -5.12 0.74
CA TYR A 30 -3.60 -3.98 1.61
C TYR A 30 -3.43 -4.41 3.06
N LEU A 31 -4.39 -5.16 3.60
CA LEU A 31 -4.31 -5.69 4.96
C LEU A 31 -3.04 -6.51 5.17
N LEU A 32 -2.70 -7.37 4.22
CA LEU A 32 -1.50 -8.19 4.27
C LEU A 32 -0.21 -7.35 4.22
N ILE A 33 -0.14 -6.39 3.30
CA ILE A 33 1.02 -5.51 3.16
C ILE A 33 1.25 -4.73 4.47
N TYR A 34 0.19 -4.15 5.06
CA TYR A 34 0.31 -3.45 6.33
C TYR A 34 0.67 -4.39 7.48
N ALA A 35 0.08 -5.57 7.55
CA ALA A 35 0.40 -6.56 8.58
C ALA A 35 1.88 -7.00 8.54
N LEU A 36 2.50 -6.96 7.37
CA LEU A 36 3.93 -7.24 7.20
C LEU A 36 4.80 -6.01 7.47
N ALA A 37 4.38 -4.84 7.02
CA ALA A 37 5.17 -3.62 7.10
C ALA A 37 5.21 -3.04 8.53
N VAL A 38 4.08 -2.97 9.23
CA VAL A 38 3.99 -2.36 10.57
C VAL A 38 4.95 -3.00 11.58
N PRO A 39 5.00 -4.33 11.74
CA PRO A 39 6.01 -4.95 12.62
C PRO A 39 7.44 -4.64 12.21
N TYR A 40 7.69 -4.57 10.90
CA TYR A 40 9.02 -4.26 10.40
C TYR A 40 9.42 -2.83 10.80
N TYR A 41 8.56 -1.85 10.60
CA TYR A 41 8.80 -0.46 10.99
C TYR A 41 8.97 -0.29 12.52
N LEU A 42 8.28 -1.09 13.31
CA LEU A 42 8.39 -1.02 14.77
C LEU A 42 9.70 -1.64 15.33
N PHE A 43 10.26 -2.64 14.65
CA PHE A 43 11.39 -3.40 15.17
C PHE A 43 12.70 -3.23 14.38
N PHE A 44 12.62 -2.78 13.14
CA PHE A 44 13.77 -2.66 12.23
C PHE A 44 13.82 -1.26 11.62
N ASN A 45 14.33 -0.33 12.38
CA ASN A 45 14.45 1.05 11.95
C ASN A 45 15.55 1.19 10.90
N VAL A 46 15.20 1.54 9.66
CA VAL A 46 16.14 1.78 8.57
C VAL A 46 16.00 3.23 8.11
N GLU A 47 17.04 3.99 8.33
CA GLU A 47 17.12 5.41 7.93
C GLU A 47 17.67 5.56 6.51
N VAL A 48 17.20 6.58 5.81
CA VAL A 48 17.73 6.99 4.49
C VAL A 48 18.83 8.03 4.63
N THR A 49 18.77 8.86 5.67
CA THR A 49 19.79 9.88 5.94
C THR A 49 21.01 9.31 6.65
N SER A 50 22.17 9.89 6.37
CA SER A 50 23.39 9.53 7.07
C SER A 50 24.17 10.78 7.45
N THR A 51 24.44 10.94 8.75
CA THR A 51 25.32 11.99 9.27
C THR A 51 26.79 11.79 8.90
N TYR A 52 27.15 10.57 8.46
CA TYR A 52 28.52 10.22 8.10
C TYR A 52 28.86 10.48 6.63
N ILE A 53 27.85 10.65 5.77
CA ILE A 53 28.06 10.90 4.34
C ILE A 53 27.53 12.29 4.04
N PRO A 54 28.41 13.28 3.80
CA PRO A 54 27.98 14.64 3.48
C PRO A 54 27.07 14.68 2.25
N GLY A 55 25.97 15.43 2.34
CA GLY A 55 25.00 15.60 1.26
C GLY A 55 23.96 14.47 1.13
N MET A 56 23.91 13.53 2.07
CA MET A 56 22.84 12.53 2.16
C MET A 56 21.70 12.97 3.07
N ASP A 57 21.28 14.21 2.89
CA ASP A 57 20.07 14.69 3.56
C ASP A 57 18.86 14.51 2.65
N SER A 58 17.76 14.06 3.24
CA SER A 58 16.51 13.93 2.50
C SER A 58 15.96 15.30 2.11
N LEU A 59 15.75 15.55 0.83
CA LEU A 59 15.17 16.78 0.32
C LEU A 59 13.77 17.06 0.91
N LEU A 60 13.04 16.01 1.24
CA LEU A 60 11.70 16.13 1.80
C LEU A 60 11.68 16.80 3.17
N TYR A 61 12.78 16.68 3.94
CA TYR A 61 12.88 17.15 5.32
C TYR A 61 13.63 18.49 5.45
N GLN A 62 14.19 19.01 4.35
CA GLN A 62 15.03 20.22 4.41
C GLN A 62 14.24 21.53 4.55
N ASP A 63 13.01 21.60 4.03
CA ASP A 63 12.25 22.86 4.05
C ASP A 63 10.74 22.68 3.86
N SER A 64 9.97 23.56 4.51
CA SER A 64 8.54 23.76 4.37
C SER A 64 7.64 22.93 5.29
N TRP A 65 6.33 23.16 5.21
CA TRP A 65 5.30 22.45 5.97
C TRP A 65 5.33 20.90 5.74
N TYR A 66 5.91 20.43 4.64
CA TYR A 66 6.12 19.01 4.39
C TYR A 66 7.07 18.38 5.41
N ALA A 67 8.14 19.08 5.76
CA ALA A 67 9.09 18.62 6.76
C ALA A 67 8.41 18.39 8.11
N VAL A 68 7.55 19.34 8.54
CA VAL A 68 6.79 19.22 9.78
C VAL A 68 5.80 18.05 9.73
N PHE A 69 5.08 17.90 8.61
CA PHE A 69 4.11 16.81 8.44
C PHE A 69 4.79 15.44 8.45
N TYR A 70 5.86 15.28 7.68
CA TYR A 70 6.56 13.99 7.58
C TYR A 70 7.34 13.66 8.85
N ALA A 71 8.00 14.62 9.47
CA ALA A 71 8.71 14.39 10.74
C ALA A 71 7.78 13.85 11.85
N THR A 72 6.49 14.24 11.79
CA THR A 72 5.51 13.81 12.80
C THR A 72 4.73 12.55 12.42
N HIS A 73 4.62 12.21 11.12
CA HIS A 73 3.71 11.16 10.66
C HIS A 73 4.37 10.06 9.82
N ASP A 74 5.54 10.31 9.26
CA ASP A 74 6.29 9.36 8.45
C ASP A 74 7.78 9.55 8.73
N PRO A 75 8.27 9.04 9.85
CA PRO A 75 9.65 9.25 10.27
C PRO A 75 10.65 8.62 9.28
N LEU A 76 11.85 9.19 9.26
CA LEU A 76 12.96 8.84 8.36
C LEU A 76 13.39 7.37 8.44
N ASP A 77 13.08 6.70 9.52
CA ASP A 77 13.47 5.32 9.81
C ASP A 77 12.49 4.25 9.30
N ASN A 78 11.42 4.68 8.62
CA ASN A 78 10.43 3.79 8.01
C ASN A 78 10.68 3.54 6.50
N SER A 79 11.95 3.53 6.07
CA SER A 79 12.25 3.42 4.64
C SER A 79 12.04 2.02 4.05
N VAL A 80 12.14 0.96 4.84
CA VAL A 80 12.05 -0.43 4.36
C VAL A 80 10.91 -1.19 5.04
N PRO A 81 10.02 -1.83 4.30
CA PRO A 81 9.84 -1.85 2.84
C PRO A 81 9.08 -0.61 2.32
N SER A 82 9.34 -0.20 1.08
CA SER A 82 8.60 0.93 0.49
C SER A 82 7.14 0.60 0.21
N LEU A 83 6.22 1.18 0.97
CA LEU A 83 4.77 1.09 0.72
C LEU A 83 4.37 1.86 -0.54
N HIS A 84 5.11 2.91 -0.92
CA HIS A 84 4.90 3.64 -2.16
C HIS A 84 5.00 2.75 -3.40
N ILE A 85 5.75 1.66 -3.30
CA ILE A 85 5.92 0.67 -4.36
C ILE A 85 5.06 -0.57 -4.11
N ALA A 86 5.04 -1.09 -2.88
CA ALA A 86 4.34 -2.33 -2.55
C ALA A 86 2.84 -2.27 -2.86
N ILE A 87 2.19 -1.17 -2.52
CA ILE A 87 0.74 -1.00 -2.71
C ILE A 87 0.36 -0.91 -4.19
N PRO A 88 0.87 0.05 -4.98
CA PRO A 88 0.47 0.14 -6.38
C PRO A 88 0.94 -1.07 -7.20
N PHE A 89 2.11 -1.65 -6.91
CA PHE A 89 2.56 -2.86 -7.57
C PHE A 89 1.66 -4.07 -7.22
N GLY A 90 1.20 -4.18 -5.98
CA GLY A 90 0.23 -5.20 -5.56
C GLY A 90 -1.09 -5.10 -6.34
N ILE A 91 -1.58 -3.88 -6.59
CA ILE A 91 -2.76 -3.66 -7.44
C ILE A 91 -2.49 -4.11 -8.88
N LEU A 92 -1.35 -3.74 -9.45
CA LEU A 92 -0.97 -4.14 -10.81
C LEU A 92 -0.88 -5.67 -10.95
N ALA A 93 -0.29 -6.33 -9.97
CA ALA A 93 -0.16 -7.78 -9.92
C ALA A 93 -1.54 -8.47 -9.84
N LEU A 94 -2.43 -7.98 -8.96
CA LEU A 94 -3.81 -8.49 -8.86
C LEU A 94 -4.60 -8.28 -10.15
N ASN A 95 -4.46 -7.13 -10.79
CA ASN A 95 -5.08 -6.85 -12.08
C ASN A 95 -4.60 -7.83 -13.14
N TRP A 96 -3.30 -8.08 -13.20
CA TRP A 96 -2.71 -9.03 -14.15
C TRP A 96 -3.20 -10.45 -13.89
N LEU A 97 -3.22 -10.90 -12.63
CA LEU A 97 -3.73 -12.21 -12.23
C LEU A 97 -5.22 -12.37 -12.58
N HIS A 98 -6.02 -11.34 -12.33
CA HIS A 98 -7.44 -11.32 -12.67
C HIS A 98 -7.68 -11.41 -14.18
N MET A 99 -6.94 -10.66 -14.98
CA MET A 99 -7.02 -10.75 -16.44
C MET A 99 -6.62 -12.13 -16.93
N ARG A 100 -5.53 -12.69 -16.38
CA ARG A 100 -5.05 -14.03 -16.74
C ARG A 100 -6.07 -15.11 -16.37
N GLU A 101 -6.68 -15.03 -15.19
CA GLU A 101 -7.73 -15.95 -14.74
C GLU A 101 -8.94 -15.94 -15.68
N LYS A 102 -9.31 -14.76 -16.19
CA LYS A 102 -10.44 -14.58 -17.11
C LYS A 102 -10.08 -14.75 -18.59
N GLY A 103 -8.83 -14.97 -18.94
CA GLY A 103 -8.38 -15.03 -20.34
C GLY A 103 -8.55 -13.71 -21.11
N ILE A 104 -8.49 -12.58 -20.43
CA ILE A 104 -8.68 -11.24 -21.02
C ILE A 104 -7.31 -10.61 -21.29
N GLU A 105 -7.09 -10.13 -22.49
CA GLU A 105 -5.90 -9.33 -22.80
C GLU A 105 -6.06 -7.90 -22.30
N LEU A 106 -4.93 -7.27 -21.94
CA LEU A 106 -4.93 -5.89 -21.42
C LEU A 106 -5.62 -4.89 -22.37
N LYS A 107 -5.46 -5.10 -23.68
CA LYS A 107 -6.08 -4.21 -24.68
C LYS A 107 -7.61 -4.23 -24.64
N ASP A 108 -8.20 -5.37 -24.28
CA ASP A 108 -9.64 -5.64 -24.28
C ASP A 108 -10.27 -5.45 -22.88
N TRP A 109 -9.42 -5.23 -21.87
CA TRP A 109 -9.91 -5.05 -20.51
C TRP A 109 -10.54 -3.68 -20.29
N LYS A 110 -11.77 -3.65 -19.77
CA LYS A 110 -12.52 -2.41 -19.55
C LYS A 110 -11.81 -1.39 -18.64
N HIS A 111 -10.93 -1.88 -17.72
CA HIS A 111 -10.18 -1.04 -16.79
C HIS A 111 -8.74 -0.75 -17.26
N ARG A 112 -8.42 -0.97 -18.55
CA ARG A 112 -7.08 -0.76 -19.12
C ARG A 112 -6.50 0.62 -18.78
N ARG A 113 -7.31 1.68 -18.95
CA ARG A 113 -6.84 3.06 -18.68
C ARG A 113 -6.47 3.27 -17.23
N TYR A 114 -7.25 2.71 -16.31
CA TYR A 114 -6.99 2.78 -14.88
C TYR A 114 -5.73 1.98 -14.51
N HIS A 115 -5.56 0.80 -15.06
CA HIS A 115 -4.34 -0.01 -14.91
C HIS A 115 -3.09 0.73 -15.40
N GLN A 116 -3.17 1.36 -16.58
CA GLN A 116 -2.08 2.19 -17.12
C GLN A 116 -1.78 3.40 -16.23
N PHE A 117 -2.81 4.04 -15.68
CA PHE A 117 -2.64 5.12 -14.71
C PHE A 117 -1.87 4.64 -13.47
N ILE A 118 -2.25 3.50 -12.87
CA ILE A 118 -1.53 2.94 -11.73
C ILE A 118 -0.08 2.59 -12.11
N PHE A 119 0.13 1.99 -13.28
CA PHE A 119 1.47 1.64 -13.77
C PHE A 119 2.38 2.88 -13.85
N TRP A 120 1.94 3.93 -14.51
CA TRP A 120 2.74 5.15 -14.65
C TRP A 120 2.95 5.88 -13.31
N ASN A 121 1.96 5.85 -12.42
CA ASN A 121 2.17 6.36 -11.07
C ASN A 121 3.19 5.54 -10.28
N THR A 122 3.21 4.21 -10.43
CA THR A 122 4.21 3.35 -9.78
C THR A 122 5.63 3.70 -10.26
N VAL A 123 5.79 3.90 -11.58
CA VAL A 123 7.06 4.35 -12.16
C VAL A 123 7.44 5.73 -11.63
N LEU A 124 6.50 6.68 -11.61
CA LEU A 124 6.74 8.02 -11.07
C LEU A 124 7.13 7.97 -9.59
N PHE A 125 6.46 7.14 -8.77
CA PHE A 125 6.81 6.97 -7.37
C PHE A 125 8.23 6.44 -7.20
N ALA A 126 8.63 5.43 -7.99
CA ALA A 126 9.98 4.89 -7.94
C ALA A 126 11.05 5.97 -8.14
N PHE A 127 10.84 6.90 -9.09
CA PHE A 127 11.75 8.04 -9.28
C PHE A 127 11.63 9.07 -8.17
N THR A 128 10.41 9.42 -7.78
CA THR A 128 10.15 10.49 -6.81
C THR A 128 10.70 10.16 -5.43
N ILE A 129 10.53 8.92 -4.96
CA ILE A 129 11.01 8.51 -3.64
C ILE A 129 12.55 8.50 -3.54
N LEU A 130 13.22 8.20 -4.64
CA LEU A 130 14.69 8.30 -4.72
C LEU A 130 15.15 9.77 -4.81
N TYR A 131 14.48 10.57 -5.65
CA TYR A 131 14.79 11.98 -5.81
C TYR A 131 14.60 12.78 -4.52
N LEU A 132 13.54 12.49 -3.78
CA LEU A 132 13.26 13.13 -2.48
C LEU A 132 14.14 12.60 -1.34
N GLY A 133 14.87 11.52 -1.56
CA GLY A 133 15.73 10.91 -0.54
C GLY A 133 14.95 10.28 0.62
N ILE A 134 13.77 9.75 0.36
CA ILE A 134 12.94 9.07 1.38
C ILE A 134 13.05 7.54 1.33
N HIS A 135 13.69 7.01 0.29
CA HIS A 135 13.95 5.59 0.13
C HIS A 135 15.29 5.32 -0.55
N TRP A 136 15.87 4.17 -0.23
CA TRP A 136 17.01 3.62 -0.96
C TRP A 136 16.57 2.86 -2.21
N ILE A 137 17.46 2.72 -3.19
CA ILE A 137 17.15 1.96 -4.41
C ILE A 137 16.77 0.50 -4.12
N VAL A 138 17.29 -0.08 -3.03
CA VAL A 138 17.00 -1.46 -2.59
C VAL A 138 15.58 -1.63 -2.04
N ASP A 139 14.91 -0.55 -1.65
CA ASP A 139 13.54 -0.58 -1.11
C ASP A 139 12.52 -0.82 -2.21
N ILE A 140 12.87 -0.45 -3.45
CA ILE A 140 12.03 -0.68 -4.64
C ILE A 140 11.84 -2.18 -4.92
N PRO A 141 12.89 -3.00 -5.09
CA PRO A 141 12.74 -4.44 -5.25
C PRO A 141 12.02 -5.11 -4.09
N LEU A 142 12.26 -4.67 -2.86
CA LEU A 142 11.56 -5.20 -1.68
C LEU A 142 10.07 -4.84 -1.69
N GLY A 143 9.72 -3.61 -2.05
CA GLY A 143 8.33 -3.21 -2.25
C GLY A 143 7.63 -4.02 -3.35
N ILE A 144 8.30 -4.25 -4.48
CA ILE A 144 7.81 -5.12 -5.57
C ILE A 144 7.60 -6.56 -5.05
N LEU A 145 8.56 -7.09 -4.31
CA LEU A 145 8.48 -8.44 -3.76
C LEU A 145 7.28 -8.59 -2.82
N ILE A 146 7.12 -7.69 -1.86
CA ILE A 146 6.03 -7.75 -0.88
C ILE A 146 4.67 -7.56 -1.57
N GLY A 147 4.54 -6.56 -2.43
CA GLY A 147 3.31 -6.32 -3.18
C GLY A 147 2.94 -7.47 -4.11
N GLY A 148 3.93 -8.02 -4.83
CA GLY A 148 3.75 -9.11 -5.77
C GLY A 148 3.46 -10.46 -5.10
N VAL A 149 4.25 -10.84 -4.10
CA VAL A 149 4.03 -12.09 -3.33
C VAL A 149 2.72 -12.00 -2.55
N GLY A 150 2.42 -10.83 -1.94
CA GLY A 150 1.13 -10.58 -1.30
C GLY A 150 -0.04 -10.78 -2.26
N ALA A 151 0.05 -10.19 -3.45
CA ALA A 151 -0.99 -10.34 -4.49
C ALA A 151 -1.18 -11.80 -4.92
N LEU A 152 -0.09 -12.54 -5.15
CA LEU A 152 -0.14 -13.98 -5.47
C LEU A 152 -0.80 -14.78 -4.33
N PHE A 153 -0.39 -14.53 -3.09
CA PHE A 153 -0.94 -15.21 -1.93
C PHE A 153 -2.44 -14.94 -1.79
N ILE A 154 -2.85 -13.67 -1.85
CA ILE A 154 -4.26 -13.28 -1.75
C ILE A 154 -5.09 -13.85 -2.91
N HIS A 155 -4.57 -13.81 -4.13
CA HIS A 155 -5.25 -14.38 -5.29
C HIS A 155 -5.58 -15.87 -5.09
N HIS A 156 -4.69 -16.64 -4.46
CA HIS A 156 -4.90 -18.06 -4.21
C HIS A 156 -5.74 -18.35 -2.96
N ILE A 157 -5.62 -17.53 -1.92
CA ILE A 157 -6.28 -17.82 -0.64
C ILE A 157 -7.69 -17.24 -0.54
N GLN A 158 -7.96 -16.09 -1.17
CA GLN A 158 -9.26 -15.44 -1.09
C GLN A 158 -10.43 -16.33 -1.52
N PRO A 159 -10.36 -17.13 -2.62
CA PRO A 159 -11.43 -18.05 -2.97
C PRO A 159 -11.63 -19.16 -1.93
N ARG A 160 -10.55 -19.58 -1.26
CA ARG A 160 -10.60 -20.59 -0.19
C ARG A 160 -11.20 -20.03 1.09
N LEU A 161 -10.83 -18.80 1.47
CA LEU A 161 -11.43 -18.08 2.59
C LEU A 161 -12.92 -17.87 2.36
N ARG A 162 -13.30 -17.43 1.17
CA ARG A 162 -14.69 -17.24 0.78
C ARG A 162 -15.51 -18.52 0.84
N ASN A 163 -14.93 -19.66 0.49
CA ASN A 163 -15.60 -20.96 0.49
C ASN A 163 -15.53 -21.66 1.85
N GLY A 164 -14.43 -21.52 2.59
CA GLY A 164 -14.15 -22.22 3.84
C GLY A 164 -14.74 -21.58 5.10
N PHE A 165 -14.77 -20.26 5.17
CA PHE A 165 -15.45 -19.51 6.24
C PHE A 165 -16.93 -19.24 5.91
N GLY A 166 -17.53 -20.12 5.13
CA GLY A 166 -18.75 -19.95 4.38
C GLY A 166 -20.01 -19.53 5.16
N ALA A 167 -20.07 -19.71 6.49
CA ALA A 167 -21.20 -19.25 7.28
C ALA A 167 -21.03 -17.78 7.72
N THR A 168 -19.85 -17.38 8.14
CA THR A 168 -19.58 -16.03 8.66
C THR A 168 -19.46 -15.01 7.52
N PHE A 169 -18.79 -15.35 6.43
CA PHE A 169 -18.63 -14.48 5.28
C PHE A 169 -19.81 -14.51 4.27
N LYS A 170 -20.69 -15.52 4.29
CA LYS A 170 -21.92 -15.52 3.47
C LYS A 170 -22.83 -14.32 3.75
N GLY A 171 -22.88 -13.86 4.99
CA GLY A 171 -23.59 -12.63 5.36
C GLY A 171 -22.96 -11.40 4.72
N PHE A 172 -21.63 -11.32 4.71
CA PHE A 172 -20.85 -10.20 4.20
C PHE A 172 -20.95 -10.07 2.66
N THR A 173 -20.85 -11.18 1.94
CA THR A 173 -20.97 -11.21 0.47
C THR A 173 -22.37 -10.95 -0.04
N ARG A 174 -23.40 -11.05 0.82
CA ARG A 174 -24.81 -10.74 0.49
C ARG A 174 -25.19 -9.30 0.76
N LEU A 175 -24.31 -8.50 1.38
CA LEU A 175 -24.57 -7.08 1.58
C LEU A 175 -24.78 -6.39 0.23
N LYS A 176 -25.74 -5.45 0.19
CA LYS A 176 -25.90 -4.55 -0.97
C LYS A 176 -24.58 -3.85 -1.24
N ALA A 177 -24.26 -3.60 -2.51
CA ALA A 177 -22.99 -3.01 -2.93
C ALA A 177 -22.59 -1.75 -2.12
N SER A 178 -23.55 -0.91 -1.74
CA SER A 178 -23.34 0.29 -0.91
C SER A 178 -22.87 -0.03 0.51
N ARG A 179 -23.40 -1.10 1.14
CA ARG A 179 -22.98 -1.52 2.49
C ARG A 179 -21.59 -2.18 2.45
N HIS A 180 -21.32 -2.95 1.42
CA HIS A 180 -20.00 -3.53 1.18
C HIS A 180 -18.94 -2.43 1.03
N ALA A 181 -19.25 -1.36 0.28
CA ALA A 181 -18.42 -0.17 0.16
C ALA A 181 -18.08 0.46 1.51
N VAL A 182 -19.10 0.68 2.32
CA VAL A 182 -18.92 1.30 3.64
C VAL A 182 -18.04 0.43 4.53
N VAL A 183 -18.26 -0.90 4.55
CA VAL A 183 -17.49 -1.80 5.39
C VAL A 183 -16.02 -1.86 4.95
N GLU A 184 -15.75 -2.00 3.65
CA GLU A 184 -14.38 -1.99 3.14
C GLU A 184 -13.70 -0.64 3.35
N GLY A 185 -14.42 0.46 3.12
CA GLY A 185 -13.91 1.79 3.42
C GLY A 185 -13.55 1.96 4.90
N ILE A 186 -14.38 1.48 5.81
CA ILE A 186 -14.08 1.50 7.26
C ILE A 186 -12.85 0.65 7.58
N VAL A 187 -12.73 -0.55 7.01
CA VAL A 187 -11.57 -1.42 7.23
C VAL A 187 -10.29 -0.74 6.75
N VAL A 188 -10.29 -0.17 5.55
CA VAL A 188 -9.12 0.56 5.02
C VAL A 188 -8.79 1.77 5.88
N LEU A 189 -9.78 2.54 6.33
CA LEU A 189 -9.59 3.68 7.22
C LEU A 189 -8.97 3.27 8.56
N LEU A 190 -9.50 2.20 9.18
CA LEU A 190 -8.96 1.69 10.44
C LEU A 190 -7.51 1.22 10.29
N MET A 191 -7.19 0.49 9.21
CA MET A 191 -5.82 0.04 8.94
C MET A 191 -4.88 1.22 8.71
N THR A 192 -5.32 2.24 7.97
CA THR A 192 -4.53 3.46 7.77
C THR A 192 -4.31 4.20 9.09
N ALA A 193 -5.35 4.29 9.95
CA ALA A 193 -5.22 4.92 11.26
C ALA A 193 -4.24 4.15 12.17
N VAL A 194 -4.27 2.82 12.17
CA VAL A 194 -3.31 1.99 12.92
C VAL A 194 -1.89 2.21 12.40
N LEU A 195 -1.69 2.23 11.08
CA LEU A 195 -0.39 2.49 10.48
C LEU A 195 0.13 3.88 10.88
N MET A 196 -0.69 4.92 10.73
CA MET A 196 -0.32 6.29 11.11
C MET A 196 0.01 6.39 12.60
N ALA A 197 -0.79 5.77 13.47
CA ALA A 197 -0.53 5.75 14.90
C ALA A 197 0.78 5.03 15.25
N SER A 198 1.10 3.93 14.57
CA SER A 198 2.36 3.21 14.77
C SER A 198 3.57 4.04 14.35
N MET A 199 3.48 4.74 13.23
CA MET A 199 4.53 5.64 12.74
C MET A 199 4.74 6.83 13.70
N THR A 200 3.66 7.44 14.18
CA THR A 200 3.74 8.55 15.16
C THR A 200 4.38 8.09 16.47
N TYR A 201 3.97 6.93 16.99
CA TYR A 201 4.56 6.36 18.20
C TYR A 201 6.06 6.10 18.05
N GLN A 202 6.47 5.62 16.89
CA GLN A 202 7.88 5.37 16.60
C GLN A 202 8.70 6.69 16.54
N ALA A 203 8.14 7.74 15.92
CA ALA A 203 8.79 9.05 15.87
C ALA A 203 9.00 9.63 17.28
N GLU A 204 8.00 9.56 18.16
CA GLU A 204 8.10 10.02 19.54
C GLU A 204 9.17 9.25 20.34
N THR A 205 9.25 7.93 20.18
CA THR A 205 10.25 7.11 20.88
C THR A 205 11.66 7.33 20.40
N LEU A 206 11.86 7.82 19.18
CA LEU A 206 13.19 8.21 18.65
C LEU A 206 13.66 9.53 19.23
N ASP A 207 12.80 10.54 19.29
CA ASP A 207 13.12 11.83 19.89
C ASP A 207 13.59 11.69 21.35
N ASP A 208 12.97 10.80 22.12
CA ASP A 208 13.37 10.49 23.49
C ASP A 208 14.73 9.78 23.60
N ARG A 209 15.24 9.19 22.51
CA ARG A 209 16.54 8.50 22.49
C ARG A 209 17.68 9.40 22.03
N VAL A 210 17.39 10.49 21.34
CA VAL A 210 18.35 11.43 20.77
C VAL A 210 18.56 12.66 21.68
N SER A 211 17.64 12.91 22.59
CA SER A 211 17.72 13.95 23.65
C SER A 211 18.45 13.43 24.88
#